data_06479967de7ef0d51b514c5651784483
#
_entry.id   06479967de7ef0d51b514c5651784483
#
_cell.length_a   1.000
_cell.length_b   1.000
_cell.length_c   1.000
_cell.angle_alpha   90.00
_cell.angle_beta   90.00
_cell.angle_gamma   90.00
#
_symmetry.space_group_name_H-M   'P 1'
#
loop_
_entity.id
_entity.type
_entity.pdbx_description
1 polymer ?
#
loop_
_entity_poly.entity_id
_entity_poly.type
_entity_poly.pdbx_seq_one_letter_code
_entity_poly.pdbx_strand_id
1 'polypeptide(L)'
;MKEKTLLKIALVTSLLGLLTLYVISDNITLSQTSIEKITLENKDEMIKIKGLVNKVIDTEKVTIINIIQPQEITVVLFKEENTTTKIKENNEVEIIGKVDEYEGKLEVIAHRARIIR
;
A
#
# COMPACT_ATOMS: atom_id res chain seq x y z
N MET A 1 -3.43 -7.77 49.47
CA MET A 1 -4.31 -6.99 48.63
C MET A 1 -5.71 -7.58 48.63
N LYS A 2 -6.70 -6.74 48.74
CA LYS A 2 -8.08 -7.18 48.65
C LYS A 2 -8.40 -7.49 47.18
N GLU A 3 -9.23 -8.49 46.93
CA GLU A 3 -9.65 -8.90 45.58
C GLU A 3 -10.24 -7.74 44.77
N LYS A 4 -10.98 -6.86 45.43
CA LYS A 4 -11.58 -5.68 44.79
C LYS A 4 -10.53 -4.74 44.22
N THR A 5 -9.41 -4.57 44.88
CA THR A 5 -8.31 -3.73 44.45
C THR A 5 -7.60 -4.35 43.25
N LEU A 6 -7.37 -5.66 43.27
CA LEU A 6 -6.79 -6.40 42.14
C LEU A 6 -7.66 -6.31 40.91
N LEU A 7 -8.98 -6.44 41.08
CA LEU A 7 -9.94 -6.33 40.00
C LEU A 7 -9.90 -4.95 39.36
N LYS A 8 -9.83 -3.90 40.18
CA LYS A 8 -9.75 -2.52 39.69
C LYS A 8 -8.45 -2.27 38.89
N ILE A 9 -7.34 -2.77 39.39
CA ILE A 9 -6.04 -2.63 38.74
C ILE A 9 -6.06 -3.37 37.39
N ALA A 10 -6.59 -4.59 37.37
CA ALA A 10 -6.70 -5.37 36.14
C ALA A 10 -7.58 -4.67 35.12
N LEU A 11 -8.71 -4.10 35.54
CA LEU A 11 -9.63 -3.39 34.65
C LEU A 11 -8.97 -2.14 34.06
N VAL A 12 -8.32 -1.34 34.87
CA VAL A 12 -7.63 -0.12 34.42
C VAL A 12 -6.50 -0.47 33.45
N THR A 13 -5.72 -1.48 33.75
CA THR A 13 -4.61 -1.95 32.89
C THR A 13 -5.15 -2.42 31.54
N SER A 14 -6.24 -3.19 31.54
CA SER A 14 -6.89 -3.68 30.31
C SER A 14 -7.41 -2.54 29.46
N LEU A 15 -8.06 -1.55 30.06
CA LEU A 15 -8.59 -0.38 29.35
C LEU A 15 -7.45 0.45 28.75
N LEU A 16 -6.37 0.65 29.49
CA LEU A 16 -5.20 1.37 28.97
C LEU A 16 -4.56 0.64 27.80
N GLY A 17 -4.46 -0.68 27.89
CA GLY A 17 -3.92 -1.51 26.80
C GLY A 17 -4.77 -1.41 25.54
N LEU A 18 -6.09 -1.50 25.67
CA LEU A 18 -7.02 -1.37 24.55
C LEU A 18 -6.96 0.03 23.93
N LEU A 19 -6.89 1.06 24.76
CA LEU A 19 -6.78 2.43 24.28
C LEU A 19 -5.48 2.65 23.50
N THR A 20 -4.38 2.12 24.01
CA THR A 20 -3.07 2.19 23.34
C THR A 20 -3.12 1.50 21.98
N LEU A 21 -3.71 0.32 21.91
CA LEU A 21 -3.87 -0.41 20.65
C LEU A 21 -4.74 0.36 19.66
N TYR A 22 -5.79 0.99 20.13
CA TYR A 22 -6.66 1.80 19.30
C TYR A 22 -5.92 3.00 18.68
N VAL A 23 -5.15 3.71 19.49
CA VAL A 23 -4.37 4.86 19.03
C VAL A 23 -3.32 4.43 18.02
N ILE A 24 -2.62 3.33 18.29
CA ILE A 24 -1.61 2.79 17.36
C ILE A 24 -2.28 2.35 16.06
N SER A 25 -3.43 1.69 16.13
CA SER A 25 -4.19 1.25 14.96
C SER A 25 -4.61 2.41 14.05
N ASP A 26 -5.06 3.51 14.65
CA ASP A 26 -5.43 4.71 13.89
C ASP A 26 -4.23 5.36 13.20
N ASN A 27 -3.05 5.24 13.78
CA ASN A 27 -1.83 5.82 13.22
C ASN A 27 -1.16 4.94 12.17
N ILE A 28 -1.57 3.67 12.05
CA ILE A 28 -1.08 2.77 11.01
C ILE A 28 -1.92 2.92 9.75
N THR A 29 -1.98 4.10 9.19
CA THR A 29 -2.51 4.32 7.86
C THR A 29 -1.33 4.46 6.91
N LEU A 30 -1.39 3.75 5.77
CA LEU A 30 -0.37 3.91 4.75
C LEU A 30 -0.49 5.32 4.20
N SER A 31 0.48 6.15 4.50
CA SER A 31 0.56 7.47 3.91
C SER A 31 0.96 7.35 2.45
N GLN A 32 0.42 8.24 1.64
CA GLN A 32 0.76 8.30 0.22
C GLN A 32 2.26 8.57 0.07
N THR A 33 2.94 7.71 -0.68
CA THR A 33 4.37 7.84 -0.95
C THR A 33 4.58 8.47 -2.31
N SER A 34 5.43 9.48 -2.36
CA SER A 34 5.87 10.07 -3.62
C SER A 34 6.85 9.14 -4.32
N ILE A 35 6.78 9.05 -5.64
CA ILE A 35 7.71 8.23 -6.42
C ILE A 35 9.16 8.64 -6.19
N GLU A 36 9.42 9.92 -5.99
CA GLU A 36 10.75 10.44 -5.70
C GLU A 36 11.38 9.86 -4.44
N LYS A 37 10.54 9.47 -3.48
CA LYS A 37 10.99 8.92 -2.21
C LYS A 37 11.22 7.42 -2.26
N ILE A 38 10.87 6.77 -3.35
CA ILE A 38 11.07 5.34 -3.52
C ILE A 38 12.51 5.08 -3.92
N THR A 39 13.23 4.34 -3.10
CA THR A 39 14.63 3.99 -3.32
C THR A 39 14.82 2.50 -3.10
N LEU A 40 16.03 2.00 -3.36
CA LEU A 40 16.38 0.61 -3.07
C LEU A 40 16.24 0.26 -1.59
N GLU A 41 16.33 1.26 -0.71
CA GLU A 41 16.10 1.07 0.72
C GLU A 41 14.65 0.70 1.03
N ASN A 42 13.73 1.07 0.15
CA ASN A 42 12.31 0.75 0.30
C ASN A 42 11.95 -0.65 -0.23
N LYS A 43 12.92 -1.39 -0.77
CA LYS A 43 12.67 -2.74 -1.27
C LYS A 43 11.95 -3.59 -0.22
N ASP A 44 10.94 -4.32 -0.65
CA ASP A 44 10.07 -5.15 0.19
C ASP A 44 9.14 -4.40 1.15
N GLU A 45 9.14 -3.07 1.13
CA GLU A 45 8.17 -2.29 1.88
C GLU A 45 6.85 -2.13 1.14
N MET A 46 5.77 -2.14 1.89
CA MET A 46 4.44 -1.81 1.34
C MET A 46 4.30 -0.30 1.23
N ILE A 47 3.90 0.17 0.07
CA ILE A 47 3.68 1.59 -0.19
C ILE A 47 2.34 1.81 -0.86
N LYS A 48 1.89 3.04 -0.79
CA LYS A 48 0.70 3.53 -1.48
C LYS A 48 1.13 4.66 -2.39
N ILE A 49 0.91 4.50 -3.69
CA ILE A 49 1.22 5.54 -4.66
C ILE A 49 -0.04 5.92 -5.45
N LYS A 50 -0.04 7.14 -5.93
CA LYS A 50 -1.15 7.70 -6.69
C LYS A 50 -0.57 8.46 -7.86
N GLY A 51 -1.08 8.24 -9.04
CA GLY A 51 -0.56 8.92 -10.22
C GLY A 51 -1.36 8.64 -11.46
N LEU A 52 -0.92 9.23 -12.54
CA LEU A 52 -1.57 9.10 -13.85
C LEU A 52 -0.93 7.96 -14.63
N VAL A 53 -1.75 7.13 -15.22
CA VAL A 53 -1.28 6.03 -16.06
C VAL A 53 -0.81 6.59 -17.40
N ASN A 54 0.47 6.40 -17.70
CA ASN A 54 1.09 6.85 -18.95
C ASN A 54 1.06 5.77 -20.03
N LYS A 55 1.32 4.54 -19.64
CA LYS A 55 1.43 3.42 -20.58
C LYS A 55 0.89 2.15 -19.93
N VAL A 56 0.19 1.34 -20.72
CA VAL A 56 -0.31 0.04 -20.28
C VAL A 56 0.20 -1.03 -21.22
N ILE A 57 0.82 -2.07 -20.66
CA ILE A 57 1.20 -3.26 -21.41
C ILE A 57 0.45 -4.43 -20.81
N ASP A 58 -0.44 -5.01 -21.57
CA ASP A 58 -1.31 -6.09 -21.13
C ASP A 58 -0.83 -7.43 -21.69
N THR A 59 -0.50 -8.36 -20.83
CA THR A 59 -0.09 -9.71 -21.19
C THR A 59 -1.09 -10.71 -20.62
N GLU A 60 -0.91 -11.99 -20.93
CA GLU A 60 -1.81 -13.03 -20.45
C GLU A 60 -1.85 -13.19 -18.93
N LYS A 61 -0.72 -12.95 -18.28
CA LYS A 61 -0.58 -13.20 -16.84
C LYS A 61 -0.53 -11.94 -15.99
N VAL A 62 -0.06 -10.84 -16.56
CA VAL A 62 0.15 -9.59 -15.81
C VAL A 62 -0.25 -8.40 -16.66
N THR A 63 -0.58 -7.31 -16.00
CA THR A 63 -0.72 -6.00 -16.61
C THR A 63 0.37 -5.11 -16.05
N ILE A 64 1.18 -4.52 -16.92
CA ILE A 64 2.26 -3.62 -16.54
C ILE A 64 1.81 -2.21 -16.85
N ILE A 65 1.80 -1.36 -15.85
CA ILE A 65 1.44 0.04 -16.02
C ILE A 65 2.59 0.95 -15.58
N ASN A 66 2.77 2.03 -16.31
CA ASN A 66 3.70 3.08 -15.94
C ASN A 66 2.92 4.26 -15.40
N ILE A 67 3.21 4.65 -14.17
CA ILE A 67 2.55 5.73 -13.48
C ILE A 67 3.47 6.92 -13.43
N ILE A 68 2.93 8.08 -13.80
CA ILE A 68 3.64 9.36 -13.71
C ILE A 68 3.12 10.14 -12.51
N GLN A 69 4.05 10.52 -11.67
CA GLN A 69 3.95 11.68 -10.76
C GLN A 69 5.04 12.63 -11.25
N PRO A 70 5.81 13.35 -10.50
CA PRO A 70 6.96 14.02 -11.10
C PRO A 70 7.93 13.04 -11.76
N GLN A 71 7.95 11.80 -11.31
CA GLN A 71 8.78 10.73 -11.88
C GLN A 71 7.91 9.54 -12.25
N GLU A 72 8.40 8.74 -13.17
CA GLU A 72 7.73 7.54 -13.64
C GLU A 72 8.19 6.31 -12.86
N ILE A 73 7.26 5.42 -12.53
CA ILE A 73 7.56 4.13 -11.92
C ILE A 73 6.72 3.03 -12.59
N THR A 74 7.32 1.86 -12.72
CA THR A 74 6.64 0.69 -13.28
C THR A 74 5.90 -0.07 -12.19
N VAL A 75 4.65 -0.39 -12.45
CA VAL A 75 3.82 -1.17 -11.54
C VAL A 75 3.40 -2.45 -12.24
N VAL A 76 3.59 -3.58 -11.57
CA VAL A 76 3.20 -4.89 -12.08
C VAL A 76 1.95 -5.36 -11.35
N LEU A 77 0.90 -5.61 -12.11
CA LEU A 77 -0.36 -6.16 -11.61
C LEU A 77 -0.50 -7.59 -12.09
N PHE A 78 -0.57 -8.53 -11.15
CA PHE A 78 -0.85 -9.92 -11.51
C PHE A 78 -2.34 -10.09 -11.74
N LYS A 79 -2.70 -10.71 -12.86
CA LYS A 79 -4.09 -10.99 -13.19
C LYS A 79 -4.58 -12.16 -12.37
N GLU A 80 -5.59 -11.92 -11.56
CA GLU A 80 -6.33 -12.95 -10.85
C GLU A 80 -7.70 -13.11 -11.51
N GLU A 81 -8.32 -14.26 -11.35
CA GLU A 81 -9.59 -14.60 -12.01
C GLU A 81 -10.71 -13.59 -11.75
N ASN A 82 -10.67 -12.91 -10.62
CA ASN A 82 -11.69 -11.96 -10.21
C ASN A 82 -11.33 -10.49 -10.46
N THR A 83 -10.21 -10.23 -11.15
CA THR A 83 -9.80 -8.86 -11.42
C THR A 83 -10.58 -8.30 -12.60
N THR A 84 -11.54 -7.43 -12.31
CA THR A 84 -12.38 -6.80 -13.32
C THR A 84 -11.94 -5.40 -13.69
N THR A 85 -10.93 -4.88 -13.01
CA THR A 85 -10.49 -3.51 -13.18
C THR A 85 -9.70 -3.36 -14.47
N LYS A 86 -10.23 -2.58 -15.40
CA LYS A 86 -9.54 -2.24 -16.65
C LYS A 86 -8.88 -0.88 -16.52
N ILE A 87 -7.59 -0.89 -16.29
CA ILE A 87 -6.80 0.33 -16.21
C ILE A 87 -6.36 0.71 -17.61
N LYS A 88 -6.62 1.95 -17.99
CA LYS A 88 -6.27 2.50 -19.30
C LYS A 88 -5.33 3.69 -19.14
N GLU A 89 -4.66 4.05 -20.24
CA GLU A 89 -3.88 5.27 -20.30
C GLU A 89 -4.74 6.47 -19.93
N ASN A 90 -4.13 7.45 -19.28
CA ASN A 90 -4.76 8.66 -18.77
C ASN A 90 -5.70 8.46 -17.58
N ASN A 91 -5.85 7.24 -17.07
CA ASN A 91 -6.53 7.03 -15.79
C ASN A 91 -5.65 7.52 -14.65
N GLU A 92 -6.28 8.12 -13.66
CA GLU A 92 -5.63 8.39 -12.38
C GLU A 92 -5.90 7.20 -11.47
N VAL A 93 -4.84 6.61 -10.94
CA VAL A 93 -4.94 5.38 -10.15
C VAL A 93 -4.25 5.52 -8.80
N GLU A 94 -4.73 4.73 -7.86
CA GLU A 94 -4.12 4.57 -6.55
C GLU A 94 -3.66 3.13 -6.43
N ILE A 95 -2.39 2.93 -6.15
CA ILE A 95 -1.76 1.61 -6.07
C ILE A 95 -1.24 1.40 -4.67
N ILE A 96 -1.60 0.26 -4.08
CA ILE A 96 -0.99 -0.23 -2.85
C ILE A 96 -0.22 -1.49 -3.21
N GLY A 97 1.06 -1.47 -2.98
CA GLY A 97 1.88 -2.59 -3.35
C GLY A 97 3.24 -2.58 -2.67
N LYS A 98 4.02 -3.55 -3.01
CA LYS A 98 5.34 -3.80 -2.44
C LYS A 98 6.40 -3.33 -3.42
N VAL A 99 7.39 -2.59 -2.92
CA VAL A 99 8.54 -2.17 -3.73
C VAL A 99 9.46 -3.35 -3.97
N ASP A 100 9.80 -3.57 -5.22
CA ASP A 100 10.73 -4.62 -5.61
C ASP A 100 11.72 -4.08 -6.64
N GLU A 101 12.74 -4.87 -6.94
CA GLU A 101 13.76 -4.55 -7.92
C GLU A 101 13.79 -5.64 -8.99
N TYR A 102 13.78 -5.22 -10.25
CA TYR A 102 13.89 -6.12 -11.39
C TYR A 102 14.88 -5.54 -12.39
N GLU A 103 15.92 -6.31 -12.67
CA GLU A 103 17.00 -5.91 -13.59
C GLU A 103 17.58 -4.52 -13.30
N GLY A 104 17.79 -4.22 -12.01
CA GLY A 104 18.37 -2.96 -11.58
C GLY A 104 17.40 -1.79 -11.54
N LYS A 105 16.13 -2.01 -11.84
CA LYS A 105 15.10 -0.97 -11.81
C LYS A 105 14.11 -1.22 -10.70
N LEU A 106 13.68 -0.14 -10.04
CA LEU A 106 12.64 -0.22 -9.03
C LEU A 106 11.27 -0.39 -9.71
N GLU A 107 10.48 -1.29 -9.16
CA GLU A 107 9.09 -1.47 -9.57
C GLU A 107 8.21 -1.71 -8.37
N VAL A 108 6.91 -1.58 -8.55
CA VAL A 108 5.93 -1.86 -7.51
C VAL A 108 5.08 -3.05 -7.93
N ILE A 109 5.07 -4.08 -7.10
CA ILE A 109 4.18 -5.23 -7.32
C ILE A 109 2.87 -4.90 -6.61
N ALA A 110 1.84 -4.62 -7.38
CA ALA A 110 0.57 -4.17 -6.83
C ALA A 110 -0.19 -5.30 -6.14
N HIS A 111 -0.64 -5.04 -4.92
CA HIS A 111 -1.58 -5.88 -4.20
C HIS A 111 -3.01 -5.38 -4.40
N ARG A 112 -3.15 -4.09 -4.58
CA ARG A 112 -4.44 -3.45 -4.80
C ARG A 112 -4.27 -2.25 -5.74
N ALA A 113 -5.16 -2.16 -6.72
CA ALA A 113 -5.20 -1.03 -7.63
C ALA A 113 -6.63 -0.50 -7.71
N ARG A 114 -6.77 0.81 -7.71
CA ARG A 114 -8.07 1.46 -7.79
C ARG A 114 -7.98 2.62 -8.77
N ILE A 115 -8.95 2.70 -9.68
CA ILE A 115 -9.09 3.83 -10.59
C ILE A 115 -9.84 4.93 -9.85
N ILE A 116 -9.24 6.11 -9.79
CA ILE A 116 -9.83 7.28 -9.13
C ILE A 116 -10.61 8.12 -10.14
N ARG A 117 -10.10 8.21 -11.36
CA ARG A 117 -10.73 9.00 -12.43
C ARG A 117 -10.56 8.35 -13.80
#